data_75bcd810e314cfa3778371c0c9624b87
#
_entry.id   75bcd810e314cfa3778371c0c9624b87
#
_cell.length_a   1.000
_cell.length_b   1.000
_cell.length_c   1.000
_cell.angle_alpha   90.00
_cell.angle_beta   90.00
_cell.angle_gamma   90.00
#
_symmetry.space_group_name_H-M   'P 1'
#
loop_
_entity.id
_entity.type
_entity.pdbx_description
1 polymer ?
#
loop_
_entity_poly.entity_id
_entity_poly.type
_entity_poly.pdbx_seq_one_letter_code
_entity_poly.pdbx_strand_id
1 'polypeptide(L)'
;METCLTFQSHLSPPPGDGCRSPTEMEHALNYSELLKANDDPERWECPLGFDYASEKHRFQQFTVAFAAALTITPKIETGACIQDASFHSQLIFPVGLARFHSLRFSNFASFITVKDDDDVPSEILSTILVLADRLGYTYIPYNYLDADYTGSITGVTGIDSWWIRYFDYI
;
A
#
# COMPACT_ATOMS: atom_id res chain seq x y z
N MET A 1 69.18 -6.24 13.54
CA MET A 1 68.01 -5.67 14.20
C MET A 1 66.82 -5.86 13.28
N GLU A 2 66.09 -6.96 13.43
CA GLU A 2 64.91 -7.28 12.65
C GLU A 2 63.66 -6.92 13.44
N THR A 3 62.85 -6.06 12.90
CA THR A 3 61.60 -5.62 13.51
C THR A 3 60.48 -6.47 12.98
N CYS A 4 59.89 -7.31 13.79
CA CYS A 4 58.75 -8.17 13.51
C CYS A 4 57.44 -7.33 13.51
N LEU A 5 56.78 -7.21 12.37
CA LEU A 5 55.46 -6.61 12.22
C LEU A 5 54.39 -7.68 12.43
N THR A 6 53.70 -7.59 13.55
CA THR A 6 52.51 -8.43 13.83
C THR A 6 51.27 -7.87 13.12
N PHE A 7 50.73 -8.66 12.21
CA PHE A 7 49.45 -8.38 11.52
C PHE A 7 48.30 -8.87 12.42
N GLN A 8 47.53 -7.95 13.00
CA GLN A 8 46.25 -8.26 13.64
C GLN A 8 45.13 -8.23 12.60
N SER A 9 44.58 -9.40 12.29
CA SER A 9 43.39 -9.56 11.49
C SER A 9 42.13 -9.23 12.33
N HIS A 10 41.50 -8.10 12.05
CA HIS A 10 40.16 -7.81 12.53
C HIS A 10 39.13 -8.62 11.74
N LEU A 11 38.60 -9.67 12.36
CA LEU A 11 37.38 -10.35 11.89
C LEU A 11 36.20 -9.49 12.32
N SER A 12 35.46 -8.98 11.32
CA SER A 12 34.15 -8.36 11.53
C SER A 12 33.15 -9.45 11.95
N PRO A 13 32.26 -9.18 12.93
CA PRO A 13 31.22 -10.12 13.28
C PRO A 13 30.22 -10.30 12.11
N PRO A 14 29.56 -11.46 12.00
CA PRO A 14 28.54 -11.71 10.97
C PRO A 14 27.34 -10.76 11.18
N PRO A 15 26.60 -10.43 10.08
CA PRO A 15 25.39 -9.63 10.19
C PRO A 15 24.39 -10.39 11.10
N GLY A 16 23.96 -9.72 12.15
CA GLY A 16 22.99 -10.27 13.09
C GLY A 16 21.65 -10.54 12.38
N ASP A 17 21.09 -11.71 12.66
CA ASP A 17 19.72 -12.05 12.32
C ASP A 17 18.80 -10.96 12.88
N GLY A 18 18.19 -10.19 11.98
CA GLY A 18 17.27 -9.12 12.33
C GLY A 18 16.04 -9.70 13.02
N CYS A 19 16.11 -9.78 14.36
CA CYS A 19 14.96 -10.08 15.19
C CYS A 19 13.98 -8.92 15.01
N ARG A 20 12.90 -9.12 14.27
CA ARG A 20 11.81 -8.14 14.13
C ARG A 20 11.27 -7.81 15.52
N SER A 21 10.99 -6.54 15.76
CA SER A 21 10.45 -6.11 17.05
C SER A 21 9.07 -6.73 17.29
N PRO A 22 8.66 -7.00 18.54
CA PRO A 22 7.31 -7.49 18.85
C PRO A 22 6.20 -6.61 18.30
N THR A 23 6.44 -5.30 18.18
CA THR A 23 5.51 -4.31 17.64
C THR A 23 5.29 -4.50 16.13
N GLU A 24 6.33 -4.86 15.37
CA GLU A 24 6.21 -5.16 13.93
C GLU A 24 5.42 -6.44 13.67
N MET A 25 5.55 -7.45 14.54
CA MET A 25 4.75 -8.68 14.44
C MET A 25 3.27 -8.46 14.80
N GLU A 26 2.99 -7.58 15.76
CA GLU A 26 1.62 -7.27 16.18
C GLU A 26 0.87 -6.49 15.09
N HIS A 27 1.53 -5.53 14.43
CA HIS A 27 0.97 -4.84 13.26
C HIS A 27 0.78 -5.77 12.05
N ALA A 28 1.67 -6.73 11.82
CA ALA A 28 1.55 -7.71 10.74
C ALA A 28 0.29 -8.58 10.87
N LEU A 29 0.03 -9.07 12.07
CA LEU A 29 -1.18 -9.84 12.37
C LEU A 29 -2.46 -9.01 12.15
N ASN A 30 -2.41 -7.73 12.45
CA ASN A 30 -3.55 -6.82 12.29
C ASN A 30 -3.94 -6.62 10.82
N TYR A 31 -2.99 -6.40 9.90
CA TYR A 31 -3.32 -6.21 8.48
C TYR A 31 -3.92 -7.46 7.84
N SER A 32 -3.39 -8.64 8.12
CA SER A 32 -3.93 -9.89 7.59
C SER A 32 -5.37 -10.14 8.09
N GLU A 33 -5.64 -9.93 9.36
CA GLU A 33 -7.00 -10.05 9.92
C GLU A 33 -7.93 -8.95 9.37
N LEU A 34 -7.43 -7.74 9.19
CA LEU A 34 -8.20 -6.63 8.64
C LEU A 34 -8.64 -6.90 7.19
N LEU A 35 -7.75 -7.45 6.36
CA LEU A 35 -8.06 -7.84 4.99
C LEU A 35 -9.15 -8.92 4.97
N LYS A 36 -9.00 -9.98 5.79
CA LYS A 36 -9.99 -11.06 5.88
C LYS A 36 -11.35 -10.59 6.41
N ALA A 37 -11.35 -9.70 7.39
CA ALA A 37 -12.58 -9.19 8.00
C ALA A 37 -13.44 -8.34 7.04
N ASN A 38 -12.83 -7.79 5.99
CA ASN A 38 -13.51 -6.97 4.98
C ASN A 38 -13.72 -7.70 3.65
N ASP A 39 -13.40 -9.00 3.60
CA ASP A 39 -13.56 -9.82 2.41
C ASP A 39 -14.99 -10.36 2.31
N ASP A 40 -15.79 -9.77 1.43
CA ASP A 40 -17.17 -10.18 1.17
C ASP A 40 -17.21 -11.07 -0.09
N PRO A 41 -17.48 -12.39 0.07
CA PRO A 41 -17.47 -13.32 -1.06
C PRO A 41 -18.63 -13.10 -2.05
N GLU A 42 -19.66 -12.37 -1.66
CA GLU A 42 -20.80 -12.07 -2.53
C GLU A 42 -20.62 -10.75 -3.28
N ARG A 43 -19.56 -10.00 -2.98
CA ARG A 43 -19.29 -8.66 -3.52
C ARG A 43 -17.87 -8.57 -4.07
N TRP A 44 -17.77 -8.37 -5.36
CA TRP A 44 -16.49 -8.35 -6.07
C TRP A 44 -15.93 -6.95 -6.26
N GLU A 45 -16.78 -6.03 -6.70
CA GLU A 45 -16.38 -4.67 -7.07
C GLU A 45 -16.50 -3.69 -5.90
N CYS A 46 -17.55 -3.80 -5.08
CA CYS A 46 -17.76 -2.92 -3.95
C CYS A 46 -18.63 -3.56 -2.86
N PRO A 47 -18.49 -3.16 -1.58
CA PRO A 47 -19.33 -3.63 -0.49
C PRO A 47 -20.78 -3.14 -0.60
N LEU A 48 -21.67 -3.77 0.14
CA LEU A 48 -23.05 -3.30 0.24
C LEU A 48 -23.11 -1.88 0.81
N GLY A 49 -23.85 -1.00 0.14
CA GLY A 49 -24.01 0.39 0.58
C GLY A 49 -22.82 1.30 0.26
N PHE A 50 -21.92 0.89 -0.62
CA PHE A 50 -20.83 1.75 -1.08
C PHE A 50 -21.36 3.06 -1.67
N ASP A 51 -20.96 4.19 -1.08
CA ASP A 51 -21.33 5.53 -1.55
C ASP A 51 -20.20 6.14 -2.39
N TYR A 52 -20.27 5.92 -3.69
CA TYR A 52 -19.30 6.44 -4.63
C TYR A 52 -19.18 7.97 -4.60
N ALA A 53 -20.28 8.69 -4.35
CA ALA A 53 -20.25 10.16 -4.33
C ALA A 53 -19.46 10.70 -3.13
N SER A 54 -19.69 10.13 -1.95
CA SER A 54 -18.92 10.45 -0.74
C SER A 54 -17.44 10.07 -0.89
N GLU A 55 -17.14 8.89 -1.42
CA GLU A 55 -15.76 8.46 -1.65
C GLU A 55 -15.03 9.35 -2.66
N LYS A 56 -15.69 9.73 -3.74
CA LYS A 56 -15.14 10.66 -4.72
C LYS A 56 -14.84 12.03 -4.12
N HIS A 57 -15.71 12.53 -3.24
CA HIS A 57 -15.47 13.80 -2.55
C HIS A 57 -14.25 13.70 -1.62
N ARG A 58 -14.16 12.63 -0.82
CA ARG A 58 -13.03 12.37 0.09
C ARG A 58 -11.72 12.21 -0.68
N PHE A 59 -11.73 11.50 -1.81
CA PHE A 59 -10.60 11.39 -2.72
C PHE A 59 -10.15 12.76 -3.28
N GLN A 60 -11.09 13.63 -3.64
CA GLN A 60 -10.76 14.99 -4.09
C GLN A 60 -10.08 15.81 -2.98
N GLN A 61 -10.55 15.69 -1.74
CA GLN A 61 -9.89 16.33 -0.59
C GLN A 61 -8.46 15.82 -0.40
N PHE A 62 -8.27 14.50 -0.51
CA PHE A 62 -6.94 13.89 -0.45
C PHE A 62 -6.04 14.44 -1.55
N THR A 63 -6.51 14.47 -2.78
CA THR A 63 -5.76 14.93 -3.95
C THR A 63 -5.26 16.37 -3.79
N VAL A 64 -6.14 17.28 -3.35
CA VAL A 64 -5.80 18.69 -3.13
C VAL A 64 -4.74 18.82 -2.04
N ALA A 65 -4.91 18.11 -0.93
CA ALA A 65 -3.98 18.13 0.19
C ALA A 65 -2.61 17.53 -0.18
N PHE A 66 -2.60 16.43 -0.92
CA PHE A 66 -1.38 15.76 -1.43
C PHE A 66 -0.59 16.68 -2.37
N ALA A 67 -1.26 17.29 -3.34
CA ALA A 67 -0.63 18.21 -4.28
C ALA A 67 -0.02 19.43 -3.58
N ALA A 68 -0.73 19.99 -2.59
CA ALA A 68 -0.26 21.12 -1.81
C ALA A 68 0.94 20.79 -0.92
N ALA A 69 0.92 19.61 -0.24
CA ALA A 69 1.98 19.22 0.69
C ALA A 69 3.30 18.90 -0.01
N LEU A 70 3.26 18.28 -1.17
CA LEU A 70 4.45 17.83 -1.89
C LEU A 70 4.84 18.73 -3.07
N THR A 71 4.04 19.75 -3.39
CA THR A 71 4.23 20.60 -4.58
C THR A 71 4.31 19.74 -5.87
N ILE A 72 3.54 18.67 -5.93
CA ILE A 72 3.43 17.73 -7.06
C ILE A 72 2.05 17.88 -7.70
N THR A 73 2.00 17.84 -9.03
CA THR A 73 0.74 17.74 -9.76
C THR A 73 0.53 16.28 -10.19
N PRO A 74 -0.27 15.49 -9.46
CA PRO A 74 -0.52 14.10 -9.84
C PRO A 74 -1.48 14.03 -11.04
N LYS A 75 -1.35 12.97 -11.86
CA LYS A 75 -2.40 12.57 -12.78
C LYS A 75 -3.49 11.87 -11.98
N ILE A 76 -4.74 12.24 -12.25
CA ILE A 76 -5.92 11.72 -11.55
C ILE A 76 -6.67 10.79 -12.50
N GLU A 77 -7.03 9.61 -12.04
CA GLU A 77 -7.89 8.68 -12.75
C GLU A 77 -9.07 8.30 -11.86
N THR A 78 -10.30 8.45 -12.41
CA THR A 78 -11.58 8.17 -11.73
C THR A 78 -12.64 7.75 -12.74
N GLY A 79 -13.71 7.15 -12.26
CA GLY A 79 -14.91 6.87 -13.06
C GLY A 79 -14.64 5.94 -14.23
N ALA A 80 -14.94 6.39 -15.45
CA ALA A 80 -14.83 5.55 -16.66
C ALA A 80 -13.40 5.06 -16.98
N CYS A 81 -12.37 5.64 -16.35
CA CYS A 81 -11.00 5.16 -16.47
C CYS A 81 -10.71 3.93 -15.57
N ILE A 82 -11.64 3.65 -14.63
CA ILE A 82 -11.54 2.56 -13.66
C ILE A 82 -12.88 1.84 -13.70
N GLN A 83 -13.05 1.01 -14.72
CA GLN A 83 -14.28 0.25 -14.93
C GLN A 83 -14.04 -1.19 -14.49
N ASP A 84 -15.03 -1.76 -13.81
CA ASP A 84 -15.02 -3.17 -13.35
C ASP A 84 -13.82 -3.52 -12.45
N ALA A 85 -13.52 -2.64 -11.47
CA ALA A 85 -12.42 -2.82 -10.54
C ALA A 85 -12.87 -2.68 -9.09
N SER A 86 -12.12 -3.31 -8.18
CA SER A 86 -12.33 -3.21 -6.73
C SER A 86 -11.81 -1.90 -6.12
N PHE A 87 -11.37 -0.96 -6.94
CA PHE A 87 -10.94 0.37 -6.53
C PHE A 87 -11.64 1.45 -7.37
N HIS A 88 -11.86 2.64 -6.78
CA HIS A 88 -12.66 3.70 -7.40
C HIS A 88 -11.84 4.86 -7.97
N SER A 89 -10.60 5.01 -7.54
CA SER A 89 -9.76 6.17 -7.91
C SER A 89 -8.30 5.87 -7.72
N GLN A 90 -7.45 6.54 -8.50
CA GLN A 90 -6.01 6.53 -8.27
C GLN A 90 -5.34 7.86 -8.57
N LEU A 91 -4.25 8.12 -7.86
CA LEU A 91 -3.31 9.21 -8.13
C LEU A 91 -2.04 8.62 -8.69
N ILE A 92 -1.62 9.10 -9.86
CA ILE A 92 -0.32 8.74 -10.43
C ILE A 92 0.61 9.93 -10.23
N PHE A 93 1.71 9.72 -9.52
CA PHE A 93 2.65 10.78 -9.16
C PHE A 93 4.09 10.41 -9.51
N PRO A 94 4.93 11.39 -9.90
CA PRO A 94 6.31 11.15 -10.25
C PRO A 94 7.16 10.91 -9.00
N VAL A 95 8.14 10.01 -9.13
CA VAL A 95 9.21 9.78 -8.16
C VAL A 95 10.53 9.87 -8.91
N GLY A 96 11.29 10.94 -8.68
CA GLY A 96 12.48 11.24 -9.45
C GLY A 96 12.17 11.59 -10.91
N LEU A 97 13.11 11.28 -11.82
CA LEU A 97 13.04 11.77 -13.22
C LEU A 97 12.26 10.87 -14.19
N ALA A 98 12.07 9.59 -13.85
CA ALA A 98 11.56 8.62 -14.84
C ALA A 98 10.61 7.56 -14.26
N ARG A 99 10.33 7.58 -12.97
CA ARG A 99 9.42 6.62 -12.33
C ARG A 99 8.13 7.29 -11.90
N PHE A 100 7.05 6.53 -11.98
CA PHE A 100 5.74 6.92 -11.50
C PHE A 100 5.21 5.83 -10.57
N HIS A 101 4.60 6.25 -9.47
CA HIS A 101 3.86 5.37 -8.58
C HIS A 101 2.38 5.71 -8.62
N SER A 102 1.56 4.72 -8.29
CA SER A 102 0.10 4.86 -8.23
C SER A 102 -0.36 4.61 -6.80
N LEU A 103 -0.98 5.62 -6.19
CA LEU A 103 -1.75 5.48 -4.95
C LEU A 103 -3.19 5.14 -5.33
N ARG A 104 -3.64 3.95 -4.99
CA ARG A 104 -5.00 3.45 -5.29
C ARG A 104 -5.90 3.51 -4.06
N PHE A 105 -7.18 3.74 -4.32
CA PHE A 105 -8.24 3.88 -3.31
C PHE A 105 -9.27 2.78 -3.53
N SER A 106 -9.29 1.80 -2.64
CA SER A 106 -10.21 0.66 -2.72
C SER A 106 -11.65 1.07 -2.48
N ASN A 107 -12.58 0.34 -3.09
CA ASN A 107 -14.00 0.40 -2.76
C ASN A 107 -14.30 -0.19 -1.38
N PHE A 108 -13.40 -1.00 -0.82
CA PHE A 108 -13.58 -1.72 0.43
C PHE A 108 -12.86 -1.03 1.59
N ALA A 109 -13.53 -0.93 2.72
CA ALA A 109 -12.98 -0.55 4.03
C ALA A 109 -12.12 0.73 4.04
N SER A 110 -12.29 1.61 3.05
CA SER A 110 -11.44 2.80 2.89
C SER A 110 -9.94 2.48 2.82
N PHE A 111 -9.59 1.32 2.27
CA PHE A 111 -8.19 0.94 2.08
C PHE A 111 -7.53 1.77 1.00
N ILE A 112 -6.29 2.16 1.24
CA ILE A 112 -5.42 2.79 0.24
C ILE A 112 -4.04 2.13 0.27
N THR A 113 -3.35 2.15 -0.86
CA THR A 113 -2.01 1.60 -0.99
C THR A 113 -1.24 2.19 -2.16
N VAL A 114 0.08 2.13 -2.09
CA VAL A 114 0.98 2.35 -3.22
C VAL A 114 1.59 1.01 -3.59
N LYS A 115 1.52 0.64 -4.87
CA LYS A 115 2.22 -0.56 -5.36
C LYS A 115 3.73 -0.36 -5.28
N ASP A 116 4.45 -1.38 -4.81
CA ASP A 116 5.91 -1.34 -4.62
C ASP A 116 6.34 -0.15 -3.74
N ASP A 117 5.69 0.02 -2.58
CA ASP A 117 5.85 1.17 -1.68
C ASP A 117 7.25 1.29 -1.06
N ASP A 118 8.03 0.23 -1.02
CA ASP A 118 9.46 0.24 -0.62
C ASP A 118 10.31 1.17 -1.50
N ASP A 119 9.89 1.40 -2.75
CA ASP A 119 10.56 2.28 -3.72
C ASP A 119 10.13 3.75 -3.61
N VAL A 120 9.16 4.07 -2.75
CA VAL A 120 8.64 5.43 -2.55
C VAL A 120 9.51 6.18 -1.54
N PRO A 121 9.96 7.42 -1.85
CA PRO A 121 10.67 8.24 -0.88
C PRO A 121 9.89 8.39 0.43
N SER A 122 10.59 8.26 1.55
CA SER A 122 9.99 8.29 2.90
C SER A 122 9.17 9.56 3.18
N GLU A 123 9.57 10.69 2.62
CA GLU A 123 8.83 11.96 2.73
C GLU A 123 7.45 11.88 2.06
N ILE A 124 7.37 11.28 0.88
CA ILE A 124 6.11 11.08 0.15
C ILE A 124 5.23 10.09 0.91
N LEU A 125 5.81 8.95 1.31
CA LEU A 125 5.08 7.93 2.06
C LEU A 125 4.55 8.47 3.39
N SER A 126 5.36 9.21 4.14
CA SER A 126 4.95 9.86 5.40
C SER A 126 3.79 10.84 5.16
N THR A 127 3.83 11.61 4.08
CA THR A 127 2.73 12.51 3.70
C THR A 127 1.44 11.72 3.41
N ILE A 128 1.55 10.61 2.66
CA ILE A 128 0.41 9.73 2.37
C ILE A 128 -0.20 9.20 3.67
N LEU A 129 0.62 8.70 4.60
CA LEU A 129 0.15 8.16 5.88
C LEU A 129 -0.57 9.20 6.73
N VAL A 130 -0.03 10.42 6.84
CA VAL A 130 -0.66 11.53 7.58
C VAL A 130 -1.99 11.94 6.95
N LEU A 131 -2.06 11.99 5.61
CA LEU A 131 -3.29 12.33 4.91
C LEU A 131 -4.33 11.22 5.01
N ALA A 132 -3.89 9.96 4.98
CA ALA A 132 -4.74 8.79 5.16
C ALA A 132 -5.44 8.84 6.52
N ASP A 133 -4.69 8.96 7.60
CA ASP A 133 -5.20 9.06 8.96
C ASP A 133 -6.21 10.22 9.09
N ARG A 134 -5.82 11.41 8.64
CA ARG A 134 -6.67 12.62 8.72
C ARG A 134 -8.00 12.50 7.98
N LEU A 135 -8.02 11.77 6.86
CA LEU A 135 -9.20 11.62 6.01
C LEU A 135 -9.93 10.29 6.21
N GLY A 136 -9.55 9.51 7.21
CA GLY A 136 -10.22 8.25 7.57
C GLY A 136 -9.96 7.13 6.55
N TYR A 137 -8.81 7.13 5.91
CA TYR A 137 -8.32 6.00 5.12
C TYR A 137 -7.40 5.12 5.94
N THR A 138 -7.38 3.83 5.63
CA THR A 138 -6.43 2.87 6.18
C THR A 138 -5.40 2.52 5.12
N TYR A 139 -4.14 2.89 5.35
CA TYR A 139 -3.05 2.50 4.47
C TYR A 139 -2.68 1.04 4.72
N ILE A 140 -2.64 0.25 3.67
CA ILE A 140 -2.17 -1.14 3.70
C ILE A 140 -0.83 -1.21 2.99
N PRO A 141 0.27 -1.58 3.65
CA PRO A 141 1.57 -1.76 3.00
C PRO A 141 1.51 -2.84 1.92
N TYR A 142 2.20 -2.61 0.79
CA TYR A 142 2.08 -3.45 -0.39
C TYR A 142 2.46 -4.92 -0.14
N ASN A 143 3.43 -5.18 0.72
CA ASN A 143 3.86 -6.53 1.06
C ASN A 143 2.75 -7.42 1.67
N TYR A 144 1.73 -6.84 2.32
CA TYR A 144 0.56 -7.59 2.80
C TYR A 144 -0.45 -7.85 1.68
N LEU A 145 -0.49 -6.98 0.67
CA LEU A 145 -1.37 -7.12 -0.47
C LEU A 145 -0.80 -8.07 -1.53
N ASP A 146 0.51 -8.13 -1.67
CA ASP A 146 1.21 -9.07 -2.59
C ASP A 146 1.21 -10.52 -2.06
N ALA A 147 0.82 -10.71 -0.81
CA ALA A 147 0.67 -12.05 -0.23
C ALA A 147 -0.47 -12.83 -0.88
N ASP A 148 -0.34 -14.17 -0.90
CA ASP A 148 -1.35 -15.08 -1.42
C ASP A 148 -2.73 -14.79 -0.82
N TYR A 149 -3.75 -14.82 -1.66
CA TYR A 149 -5.12 -14.67 -1.21
C TYR A 149 -5.57 -15.88 -0.39
N THR A 150 -5.97 -15.63 0.85
CA THR A 150 -6.47 -16.64 1.80
C THR A 150 -7.85 -16.29 2.35
N GLY A 151 -8.62 -15.53 1.57
CA GLY A 151 -9.95 -15.07 1.94
C GLY A 151 -11.06 -16.09 1.68
N SER A 152 -12.29 -15.60 1.68
CA SER A 152 -13.50 -16.42 1.66
C SER A 152 -14.00 -16.74 0.24
N ILE A 153 -13.51 -16.07 -0.79
CA ILE A 153 -13.90 -16.34 -2.18
C ILE A 153 -13.21 -17.61 -2.66
N THR A 154 -13.98 -18.64 -2.96
CA THR A 154 -13.47 -19.94 -3.41
C THR A 154 -14.01 -20.27 -4.80
N GLY A 155 -13.22 -21.06 -5.56
CA GLY A 155 -13.66 -21.59 -6.86
C GLY A 155 -13.58 -20.59 -8.02
N VAL A 156 -13.00 -19.43 -7.81
CA VAL A 156 -12.76 -18.44 -8.85
C VAL A 156 -11.28 -18.41 -9.21
N THR A 157 -11.01 -18.49 -10.50
CA THR A 157 -9.66 -18.33 -11.04
C THR A 157 -9.36 -16.83 -11.19
N GLY A 158 -8.16 -16.41 -10.80
CA GLY A 158 -7.68 -15.04 -11.03
C GLY A 158 -7.53 -14.18 -9.78
N ILE A 159 -7.99 -14.64 -8.60
CA ILE A 159 -7.69 -13.95 -7.34
C ILE A 159 -6.52 -14.67 -6.66
N ASP A 160 -5.31 -14.34 -7.09
CA ASP A 160 -4.11 -15.00 -6.58
C ASP A 160 -3.51 -14.26 -5.37
N SER A 161 -3.84 -12.98 -5.18
CA SER A 161 -3.33 -12.16 -4.08
C SER A 161 -4.39 -11.21 -3.52
N TRP A 162 -4.13 -10.66 -2.34
CA TRP A 162 -4.95 -9.60 -1.75
C TRP A 162 -4.93 -8.31 -2.57
N TRP A 163 -3.85 -8.07 -3.33
CA TRP A 163 -3.77 -6.97 -4.28
C TRP A 163 -4.88 -7.07 -5.33
N ILE A 164 -5.02 -8.22 -5.99
CA ILE A 164 -6.07 -8.44 -6.99
C ILE A 164 -7.43 -8.24 -6.35
N ARG A 165 -7.64 -8.81 -5.15
CA ARG A 165 -8.91 -8.69 -4.44
C ARG A 165 -9.37 -7.26 -4.18
N TYR A 166 -8.46 -6.35 -3.85
CA TYR A 166 -8.81 -5.01 -3.38
C TYR A 166 -8.40 -3.86 -4.29
N PHE A 167 -7.47 -4.07 -5.21
CA PHE A 167 -6.83 -2.99 -5.95
C PHE A 167 -6.55 -3.30 -7.42
N ASP A 168 -7.09 -4.37 -7.96
CA ASP A 168 -6.94 -4.69 -9.37
C ASP A 168 -8.27 -5.08 -10.02
N TYR A 169 -8.23 -5.39 -11.30
CA TYR A 169 -9.38 -5.89 -12.04
C TYR A 169 -9.56 -7.38 -11.79
N ILE A 170 -10.80 -7.81 -11.64
CA ILE A 170 -11.20 -9.21 -11.48
C ILE A 170 -11.96 -9.64 -12.75
#